data_e4697fc584da156df43d4036bd3d0854
#
_entry.id   e4697fc584da156df43d4036bd3d0854
#
_cell.length_a   1.000
_cell.length_b   1.000
_cell.length_c   1.000
_cell.angle_alpha   90.00
_cell.angle_beta   90.00
_cell.angle_gamma   90.00
#
_symmetry.space_group_name_H-M   'P 1'
#
loop_
_entity.id
_entity.type
_entity.pdbx_description
1 polymer ?
#
loop_
_entity_poly.entity_id
_entity_poly.type
_entity_poly.pdbx_seq_one_letter_code
_entity_poly.pdbx_strand_id
1 'polypeptide(L)'
;MNMSRNEVEQKLGPPESEIGNEYGTKWQVYHQDFSNFVMVSYIDNKVHGLYTNQNMITSKSGVKYGTAKKAVRKELGQPIKGIQKGRTIYENDNDEYDIFDKDGIYTTAFYDQHEYNQLTGLMQISHQMENRLNSQYATPSKYLQESFEKEDYYLLNAERVQKGLQPLSYSNKLASTARKHSTDMAENQYFDHTNLKGESPFERIEKDGHQYQTAAENLAYGQTSAIFAHHGLMNSSGHRKNILNEHVKTIGIGVDFNERHQPYWTENYIG
;
A
#
# COMPACT_ATOMS: atom_id res chain seq x y z
N MET A 1 4.28 -19.28 4.60
CA MET A 1 3.60 -19.19 5.92
C MET A 1 4.24 -20.19 6.89
N ASN A 2 4.10 -20.00 8.18
CA ASN A 2 4.65 -20.84 9.27
C ASN A 2 6.19 -20.93 9.42
N MET A 3 6.99 -20.25 8.59
CA MET A 3 8.42 -20.08 8.88
C MET A 3 8.60 -19.28 10.17
N SER A 4 9.64 -19.59 10.95
CA SER A 4 10.01 -18.74 12.08
C SER A 4 10.70 -17.46 11.62
N ARG A 5 10.69 -16.43 12.49
CA ARG A 5 11.44 -15.20 12.23
C ARG A 5 12.92 -15.48 11.93
N ASN A 6 13.56 -16.33 12.72
CA ASN A 6 14.95 -16.68 12.51
C ASN A 6 15.23 -17.31 11.14
N GLU A 7 14.33 -18.19 10.66
CA GLU A 7 14.46 -18.77 9.32
C GLU A 7 14.32 -17.74 8.21
N VAL A 8 13.46 -16.73 8.40
CA VAL A 8 13.34 -15.62 7.45
C VAL A 8 14.61 -14.74 7.48
N GLU A 9 15.08 -14.34 8.66
CA GLU A 9 16.27 -13.52 8.82
C GLU A 9 17.55 -14.22 8.34
N GLN A 10 17.63 -15.55 8.46
CA GLN A 10 18.72 -16.33 7.85
C GLN A 10 18.74 -16.25 6.32
N LYS A 11 17.57 -16.05 5.68
CA LYS A 11 17.44 -15.98 4.22
C LYS A 11 17.54 -14.56 3.68
N LEU A 12 16.96 -13.59 4.38
CA LEU A 12 16.81 -12.22 3.92
C LEU A 12 17.77 -11.23 4.60
N GLY A 13 18.45 -11.65 5.66
CA GLY A 13 19.18 -10.75 6.55
C GLY A 13 18.26 -10.06 7.57
N PRO A 14 18.77 -9.09 8.34
CA PRO A 14 17.93 -8.28 9.22
C PRO A 14 16.99 -7.37 8.39
N PRO A 15 15.79 -7.04 8.90
CA PRO A 15 14.90 -6.11 8.22
C PRO A 15 15.50 -4.68 8.24
N GLU A 16 15.27 -3.93 7.17
CA GLU A 16 15.61 -2.52 7.06
C GLU A 16 14.75 -1.64 7.98
N SER A 17 13.51 -2.05 8.20
CA SER A 17 12.55 -1.29 9.00
C SER A 17 11.47 -2.19 9.59
N GLU A 18 10.87 -1.70 10.67
CA GLU A 18 9.68 -2.27 11.28
C GLU A 18 8.59 -1.20 11.34
N ILE A 19 7.42 -1.48 10.77
CA ILE A 19 6.27 -0.57 10.71
C ILE A 19 5.00 -1.27 11.18
N GLY A 20 4.06 -0.55 11.75
CA GLY A 20 2.74 -1.10 12.13
C GLY A 20 1.89 -1.44 10.92
N ASN A 21 0.89 -2.30 11.11
CA ASN A 21 -0.10 -2.61 10.10
C ASN A 21 -1.52 -2.62 10.69
N GLU A 22 -2.50 -2.72 9.81
CA GLU A 22 -3.94 -2.72 10.15
C GLU A 22 -4.38 -3.88 11.06
N TYR A 23 -3.60 -4.95 11.12
CA TYR A 23 -3.90 -6.13 11.96
C TYR A 23 -3.41 -5.98 13.41
N GLY A 24 -2.85 -4.82 13.79
CA GLY A 24 -2.25 -4.59 15.10
C GLY A 24 -0.99 -5.43 15.32
N THR A 25 -0.33 -5.83 14.25
CA THR A 25 1.01 -6.44 14.21
C THR A 25 1.97 -5.51 13.50
N LYS A 26 3.10 -6.01 13.05
CA LYS A 26 4.10 -5.20 12.36
C LYS A 26 4.57 -5.89 11.09
N TRP A 27 4.78 -5.11 10.04
CA TRP A 27 5.56 -5.51 8.90
C TRP A 27 7.04 -5.36 9.21
N GLN A 28 7.82 -6.41 9.00
CA GLN A 28 9.26 -6.35 8.85
C GLN A 28 9.54 -6.12 7.37
N VAL A 29 10.19 -5.03 7.06
CA VAL A 29 10.44 -4.58 5.68
C VAL A 29 11.83 -5.00 5.26
N TYR A 30 11.94 -5.67 4.13
CA TYR A 30 13.20 -6.12 3.54
C TYR A 30 13.32 -5.60 2.12
N HIS A 31 14.47 -5.03 1.77
CA HIS A 31 14.82 -4.62 0.40
C HIS A 31 16.31 -4.33 0.29
N GLN A 32 16.80 -4.16 -0.93
CA GLN A 32 18.12 -3.65 -1.26
C GLN A 32 17.90 -2.44 -2.16
N ASP A 33 18.05 -1.24 -1.63
CA ASP A 33 17.74 0.01 -2.36
C ASP A 33 16.37 -0.07 -3.07
N PHE A 34 15.34 -0.50 -2.35
CA PHE A 34 13.97 -0.77 -2.79
C PHE A 34 13.80 -1.91 -3.80
N SER A 35 14.87 -2.55 -4.28
CA SER A 35 14.76 -3.80 -5.05
C SER A 35 14.61 -5.01 -4.13
N ASN A 36 14.06 -6.10 -4.66
CA ASN A 36 13.75 -7.30 -3.89
C ASN A 36 12.86 -7.04 -2.67
N PHE A 37 11.96 -6.09 -2.80
CA PHE A 37 11.10 -5.63 -1.73
C PHE A 37 10.12 -6.72 -1.28
N VAL A 38 10.12 -7.01 0.02
CA VAL A 38 9.16 -7.90 0.67
C VAL A 38 8.84 -7.43 2.08
N MET A 39 7.60 -7.54 2.48
CA MET A 39 7.16 -7.32 3.85
C MET A 39 6.69 -8.63 4.48
N VAL A 40 7.12 -8.89 5.71
CA VAL A 40 6.77 -10.12 6.45
C VAL A 40 6.24 -9.74 7.82
N SER A 41 5.10 -10.32 8.20
CA SER A 41 4.48 -10.08 9.49
C SER A 41 4.31 -11.37 10.28
N TYR A 42 4.45 -11.28 11.60
CA TYR A 42 4.53 -12.43 12.50
C TYR A 42 3.48 -12.38 13.60
N ILE A 43 3.00 -13.57 13.98
CA ILE A 43 2.33 -13.85 15.26
C ILE A 43 3.12 -14.95 15.92
N ASP A 44 3.47 -14.79 17.20
CA ASP A 44 4.24 -15.78 17.99
C ASP A 44 5.49 -16.28 17.25
N ASN A 45 6.27 -15.35 16.65
CA ASN A 45 7.46 -15.64 15.86
C ASN A 45 7.26 -16.53 14.62
N LYS A 46 6.04 -16.73 14.16
CA LYS A 46 5.72 -17.43 12.91
C LYS A 46 5.15 -16.47 11.87
N VAL A 47 5.50 -16.67 10.60
CA VAL A 47 4.98 -15.88 9.48
C VAL A 47 3.48 -16.10 9.33
N HIS A 48 2.73 -15.02 9.46
CA HIS A 48 1.30 -14.93 9.27
C HIS A 48 0.87 -13.90 8.21
N GLY A 49 1.78 -13.02 7.80
CA GLY A 49 1.58 -12.06 6.73
C GLY A 49 2.80 -12.01 5.82
N LEU A 50 2.56 -11.88 4.51
CA LEU A 50 3.57 -11.72 3.48
C LEU A 50 3.03 -10.80 2.38
N TYR A 51 3.86 -9.85 1.90
CA TYR A 51 3.53 -9.03 0.74
C TYR A 51 4.77 -8.75 -0.10
N THR A 52 4.61 -8.73 -1.42
CA THR A 52 5.58 -8.20 -2.38
C THR A 52 4.90 -7.73 -3.67
N ASN A 53 5.41 -6.66 -4.27
CA ASN A 53 5.05 -6.17 -5.60
C ASN A 53 6.18 -6.37 -6.62
N GLN A 54 7.12 -7.27 -6.33
CA GLN A 54 8.30 -7.46 -7.15
C GLN A 54 8.19 -8.69 -8.07
N ASN A 55 8.99 -8.69 -9.14
CA ASN A 55 9.01 -9.79 -10.08
C ASN A 55 9.60 -11.11 -9.52
N MET A 56 9.88 -11.13 -8.23
CA MET A 56 10.28 -12.31 -7.47
C MET A 56 9.10 -13.20 -7.03
N ILE A 57 7.85 -12.77 -7.29
CA ILE A 57 6.67 -13.60 -7.02
C ILE A 57 6.78 -14.90 -7.80
N THR A 58 6.78 -16.02 -7.08
CA THR A 58 6.71 -17.37 -7.64
C THR A 58 6.03 -18.30 -6.66
N SER A 59 5.10 -19.09 -7.12
CA SER A 59 4.37 -20.06 -6.30
C SER A 59 4.57 -21.49 -6.81
N LYS A 60 4.31 -22.46 -5.94
CA LYS A 60 4.34 -23.89 -6.30
C LYS A 60 3.29 -24.24 -7.37
N SER A 61 2.21 -23.45 -7.48
CA SER A 61 1.17 -23.62 -8.50
C SER A 61 1.54 -23.04 -9.86
N GLY A 62 2.72 -22.42 -10.01
CA GLY A 62 3.15 -21.78 -11.26
C GLY A 62 2.69 -20.33 -11.42
N VAL A 63 1.93 -19.77 -10.48
CA VAL A 63 1.59 -18.35 -10.46
C VAL A 63 2.85 -17.55 -10.14
N LYS A 64 3.16 -16.57 -11.00
CA LYS A 64 4.34 -15.69 -10.89
C LYS A 64 3.98 -14.26 -11.29
N TYR A 65 4.84 -13.31 -10.99
CA TYR A 65 4.73 -11.95 -11.53
C TYR A 65 4.50 -11.97 -13.05
N GLY A 66 3.60 -11.15 -13.55
CA GLY A 66 3.22 -11.12 -14.97
C GLY A 66 2.22 -12.20 -15.39
N THR A 67 1.78 -13.09 -14.49
CA THR A 67 0.73 -14.07 -14.81
C THR A 67 -0.60 -13.37 -15.04
N ALA A 68 -1.26 -13.63 -16.18
CA ALA A 68 -2.55 -13.03 -16.50
C ALA A 68 -3.65 -13.45 -15.48
N LYS A 69 -4.55 -12.53 -15.12
CA LYS A 69 -5.65 -12.74 -14.16
C LYS A 69 -6.42 -14.05 -14.39
N LYS A 70 -6.73 -14.35 -15.66
CA LYS A 70 -7.43 -15.62 -16.01
C LYS A 70 -6.63 -16.86 -15.63
N ALA A 71 -5.31 -16.83 -15.79
CA ALA A 71 -4.45 -17.95 -15.41
C ALA A 71 -4.27 -18.03 -13.89
N VAL A 72 -4.20 -16.92 -13.19
CA VAL A 72 -4.22 -16.89 -11.70
C VAL A 72 -5.49 -17.56 -11.17
N ARG A 73 -6.67 -17.20 -11.69
CA ARG A 73 -7.95 -17.81 -11.32
C ARG A 73 -8.01 -19.31 -11.65
N LYS A 74 -7.41 -19.73 -12.77
CA LYS A 74 -7.33 -21.15 -13.12
C LYS A 74 -6.55 -21.97 -12.09
N GLU A 75 -5.46 -21.42 -11.58
CA GLU A 75 -4.54 -22.09 -10.64
C GLU A 75 -4.98 -21.98 -9.17
N LEU A 76 -5.50 -20.82 -8.76
CA LEU A 76 -5.91 -20.58 -7.36
C LEU A 76 -7.39 -20.86 -7.11
N GLY A 77 -8.20 -21.02 -8.13
CA GLY A 77 -9.64 -21.28 -8.05
C GLY A 77 -10.47 -20.01 -8.20
N GLN A 78 -11.72 -20.08 -7.75
CA GLN A 78 -12.63 -18.94 -7.80
C GLN A 78 -12.31 -17.97 -6.65
N PRO A 79 -12.21 -16.67 -6.92
CA PRO A 79 -12.04 -15.68 -5.87
C PRO A 79 -13.30 -15.62 -4.99
N ILE A 80 -13.11 -15.31 -3.72
CA ILE A 80 -14.21 -15.04 -2.79
C ILE A 80 -14.78 -13.65 -3.04
N LYS A 81 -16.08 -13.47 -2.77
CA LYS A 81 -16.75 -12.17 -2.97
C LYS A 81 -16.59 -11.20 -1.80
N GLY A 82 -16.00 -11.64 -0.70
CA GLY A 82 -15.80 -10.80 0.48
C GLY A 82 -15.26 -11.60 1.65
N ILE A 83 -14.80 -10.88 2.66
CA ILE A 83 -14.31 -11.46 3.93
C ILE A 83 -15.36 -11.23 5.00
N GLN A 84 -15.75 -12.30 5.68
CA GLN A 84 -16.69 -12.22 6.80
C GLN A 84 -15.95 -11.85 8.08
N LYS A 85 -16.43 -10.82 8.77
CA LYS A 85 -15.98 -10.41 10.10
C LYS A 85 -17.19 -10.35 11.04
N GLY A 86 -17.26 -11.28 11.95
CA GLY A 86 -18.43 -11.44 12.81
C GLY A 86 -19.70 -11.70 12.00
N ARG A 87 -20.67 -10.76 12.03
CA ARG A 87 -21.94 -10.85 11.28
C ARG A 87 -21.93 -10.07 9.96
N THR A 88 -20.85 -9.38 9.67
CA THR A 88 -20.74 -8.52 8.47
C THR A 88 -19.85 -9.18 7.43
N ILE A 89 -20.28 -9.14 6.17
CA ILE A 89 -19.44 -9.49 5.01
C ILE A 89 -18.98 -8.19 4.38
N TYR A 90 -17.67 -7.99 4.32
CA TYR A 90 -17.05 -6.89 3.58
C TYR A 90 -16.82 -7.36 2.15
N GLU A 91 -17.68 -6.89 1.26
CA GLU A 91 -17.67 -7.30 -0.14
C GLU A 91 -16.41 -6.80 -0.87
N ASN A 92 -15.95 -7.63 -1.80
CA ASN A 92 -14.84 -7.33 -2.70
C ASN A 92 -15.39 -7.29 -4.12
N ASP A 93 -15.96 -6.14 -4.50
CA ASP A 93 -16.51 -5.90 -5.84
C ASP A 93 -15.64 -4.88 -6.58
N ASN A 94 -14.53 -5.39 -7.15
CA ASN A 94 -13.60 -4.59 -7.94
C ASN A 94 -12.86 -5.46 -8.97
N ASP A 95 -12.23 -4.81 -9.93
CA ASP A 95 -11.45 -5.47 -10.99
C ASP A 95 -9.92 -5.41 -10.77
N GLU A 96 -9.45 -4.74 -9.71
CA GLU A 96 -8.04 -4.47 -9.47
C GLU A 96 -7.32 -5.63 -8.79
N TYR A 97 -8.06 -6.45 -8.01
CA TYR A 97 -7.52 -7.61 -7.31
C TYR A 97 -8.55 -8.71 -7.09
N ASP A 98 -8.08 -9.91 -6.88
CA ASP A 98 -8.86 -11.06 -6.43
C ASP A 98 -8.38 -11.53 -5.06
N ILE A 99 -9.30 -12.00 -4.22
CA ILE A 99 -8.97 -12.66 -2.96
C ILE A 99 -9.36 -14.14 -3.07
N PHE A 100 -8.41 -15.01 -2.76
CA PHE A 100 -8.60 -16.46 -2.71
C PHE A 100 -8.46 -16.93 -1.26
N ASP A 101 -9.36 -17.81 -0.83
CA ASP A 101 -9.29 -18.43 0.50
C ASP A 101 -8.94 -19.91 0.34
N LYS A 102 -7.78 -20.30 0.84
CA LYS A 102 -7.32 -21.68 0.80
C LYS A 102 -6.41 -21.99 1.97
N ASP A 103 -6.64 -23.15 2.59
CA ASP A 103 -5.81 -23.70 3.68
C ASP A 103 -5.59 -22.72 4.87
N GLY A 104 -6.62 -21.90 5.17
CA GLY A 104 -6.57 -20.91 6.26
C GLY A 104 -5.75 -19.66 5.94
N ILE A 105 -5.55 -19.37 4.65
CA ILE A 105 -4.80 -18.22 4.14
C ILE A 105 -5.63 -17.49 3.11
N TYR A 106 -5.83 -16.20 3.31
CA TYR A 106 -6.27 -15.29 2.26
C TYR A 106 -5.08 -14.89 1.38
N THR A 107 -5.19 -15.16 0.09
CA THR A 107 -4.22 -14.73 -0.91
C THR A 107 -4.87 -13.66 -1.78
N THR A 108 -4.37 -12.42 -1.68
CA THR A 108 -4.79 -11.30 -2.54
C THR A 108 -3.81 -11.17 -3.68
N ALA A 109 -4.33 -11.29 -4.90
CA ALA A 109 -3.57 -11.13 -6.15
C ALA A 109 -3.95 -9.77 -6.77
N PHE A 110 -3.02 -8.82 -6.81
CA PHE A 110 -3.20 -7.50 -7.40
C PHE A 110 -2.82 -7.51 -8.87
N TYR A 111 -3.63 -6.85 -9.70
CA TYR A 111 -3.44 -6.82 -11.15
C TYR A 111 -3.22 -5.41 -11.65
N ASP A 112 -2.31 -5.27 -12.61
CA ASP A 112 -2.09 -4.03 -13.35
C ASP A 112 -3.02 -3.96 -14.57
N GLN A 113 -4.02 -3.10 -14.51
CA GLN A 113 -5.02 -2.92 -15.58
C GLN A 113 -4.41 -2.28 -16.83
N HIS A 114 -3.30 -1.57 -16.70
CA HIS A 114 -2.55 -0.98 -17.82
C HIS A 114 -1.64 -1.99 -18.52
N GLU A 115 -1.34 -3.13 -17.86
CA GLU A 115 -0.50 -4.21 -18.39
C GLU A 115 -1.32 -5.50 -18.54
N TYR A 116 -2.47 -5.42 -19.22
CA TYR A 116 -3.34 -6.57 -19.56
C TYR A 116 -3.84 -7.39 -18.37
N ASN A 117 -4.08 -6.76 -17.21
CA ASN A 117 -4.46 -7.42 -15.97
C ASN A 117 -3.46 -8.52 -15.56
N GLN A 118 -2.18 -8.25 -15.66
CA GLN A 118 -1.13 -9.13 -15.16
C GLN A 118 -0.96 -8.97 -13.66
N LEU A 119 -0.60 -10.06 -12.98
CA LEU A 119 -0.26 -10.06 -11.56
C LEU A 119 0.98 -9.22 -11.30
N THR A 120 0.86 -8.19 -10.48
CA THR A 120 1.95 -7.27 -10.11
C THR A 120 2.18 -7.17 -8.59
N GLY A 121 1.28 -7.71 -7.79
CA GLY A 121 1.43 -7.79 -6.36
C GLY A 121 0.77 -9.03 -5.77
N LEU A 122 1.34 -9.55 -4.69
CA LEU A 122 0.78 -10.68 -3.96
C LEU A 122 0.86 -10.43 -2.46
N MET A 123 -0.28 -10.55 -1.80
CA MET A 123 -0.37 -10.52 -0.34
C MET A 123 -0.94 -11.84 0.16
N GLN A 124 -0.36 -12.37 1.22
CA GLN A 124 -0.90 -13.53 1.93
C GLN A 124 -1.07 -13.21 3.41
N ILE A 125 -2.28 -13.38 3.92
CA ILE A 125 -2.63 -13.15 5.32
C ILE A 125 -3.31 -14.41 5.86
N SER A 126 -2.83 -14.94 6.99
CA SER A 126 -3.50 -16.06 7.63
C SER A 126 -4.84 -15.64 8.22
N HIS A 127 -5.80 -16.57 8.31
CA HIS A 127 -7.06 -16.32 9.01
C HIS A 127 -6.84 -15.84 10.46
N GLN A 128 -5.79 -16.36 11.14
CA GLN A 128 -5.46 -15.91 12.50
C GLN A 128 -5.07 -14.42 12.53
N MET A 129 -4.33 -13.93 11.54
CA MET A 129 -3.97 -12.52 11.43
C MET A 129 -5.18 -11.67 11.02
N GLU A 130 -5.93 -12.09 10.00
CA GLU A 130 -7.13 -11.40 9.54
C GLU A 130 -8.17 -11.22 10.65
N ASN A 131 -8.34 -12.23 11.51
CA ASN A 131 -9.27 -12.20 12.64
C ASN A 131 -8.86 -11.19 13.75
N ARG A 132 -7.67 -10.61 13.70
CA ARG A 132 -7.28 -9.51 14.61
C ARG A 132 -7.89 -8.17 14.21
N LEU A 133 -8.25 -8.01 12.94
CA LEU A 133 -8.96 -6.85 12.42
C LEU A 133 -10.48 -7.10 12.48
N ASN A 134 -11.14 -6.60 13.52
CA ASN A 134 -12.54 -6.89 13.82
C ASN A 134 -13.55 -6.10 12.96
N SER A 135 -13.09 -5.13 12.18
CA SER A 135 -13.89 -4.26 11.31
C SER A 135 -13.21 -4.09 9.96
N GLN A 136 -13.80 -3.31 9.06
CA GLN A 136 -13.19 -3.00 7.76
C GLN A 136 -11.87 -2.22 7.93
N TYR A 137 -11.87 -1.24 8.83
CA TYR A 137 -10.74 -0.36 9.07
C TYR A 137 -10.14 -0.62 10.45
N ALA A 138 -8.82 -0.45 10.56
CA ALA A 138 -8.12 -0.47 11.84
C ALA A 138 -8.50 0.74 12.70
N THR A 139 -8.37 0.60 14.01
CA THR A 139 -8.52 1.74 14.91
C THR A 139 -7.38 2.72 14.70
N PRO A 140 -7.69 3.99 14.41
CA PRO A 140 -6.66 5.01 14.17
C PRO A 140 -5.76 5.22 15.38
N SER A 141 -4.48 5.45 15.09
CA SER A 141 -3.50 5.92 16.07
C SER A 141 -2.40 6.68 15.31
N LYS A 142 -1.69 7.55 16.03
CA LYS A 142 -0.53 8.23 15.45
C LYS A 142 0.52 7.24 14.92
N TYR A 143 0.74 6.15 15.63
CA TYR A 143 1.66 5.10 15.20
C TYR A 143 1.22 4.44 13.89
N LEU A 144 -0.08 4.12 13.74
CA LEU A 144 -0.62 3.55 12.51
C LEU A 144 -0.55 4.55 11.35
N GLN A 145 -0.86 5.83 11.60
CA GLN A 145 -0.76 6.92 10.64
C GLN A 145 0.68 7.00 10.06
N GLU A 146 1.67 7.13 10.94
CA GLU A 146 3.08 7.20 10.56
C GLU A 146 3.57 5.90 9.88
N SER A 147 3.01 4.76 10.27
CA SER A 147 3.32 3.47 9.66
C SER A 147 2.77 3.37 8.24
N PHE A 148 1.54 3.81 8.01
CA PHE A 148 0.92 3.83 6.69
C PHE A 148 1.66 4.77 5.72
N GLU A 149 2.08 5.96 6.20
CA GLU A 149 2.91 6.89 5.40
C GLU A 149 4.24 6.26 4.99
N LYS A 150 4.89 5.54 5.92
CA LYS A 150 6.14 4.81 5.64
C LYS A 150 5.93 3.63 4.70
N GLU A 151 4.87 2.88 4.91
CA GLU A 151 4.53 1.74 4.07
C GLU A 151 4.33 2.19 2.62
N ASP A 152 3.56 3.24 2.39
CA ASP A 152 3.31 3.81 1.08
C ASP A 152 4.61 4.31 0.40
N TYR A 153 5.50 4.96 1.15
CA TYR A 153 6.82 5.34 0.67
C TYR A 153 7.65 4.14 0.18
N TYR A 154 7.64 3.02 0.91
CA TYR A 154 8.35 1.82 0.50
C TYR A 154 7.73 1.20 -0.75
N LEU A 155 6.42 1.07 -0.80
CA LEU A 155 5.67 0.50 -1.93
C LEU A 155 5.92 1.26 -3.22
N LEU A 156 5.80 2.58 -3.16
CA LEU A 156 6.00 3.49 -4.28
C LEU A 156 7.43 3.41 -4.82
N ASN A 157 8.44 3.43 -3.95
CA ASN A 157 9.83 3.36 -4.37
C ASN A 157 10.21 1.96 -4.89
N ALA A 158 9.66 0.89 -4.31
CA ALA A 158 9.82 -0.45 -4.82
C ALA A 158 9.26 -0.59 -6.25
N GLU A 159 8.09 0.01 -6.52
CA GLU A 159 7.51 0.06 -7.86
C GLU A 159 8.38 0.87 -8.83
N ARG A 160 8.82 2.07 -8.43
CA ARG A 160 9.69 2.92 -9.25
C ARG A 160 10.97 2.21 -9.65
N VAL A 161 11.67 1.62 -8.68
CA VAL A 161 12.93 0.88 -8.94
C VAL A 161 12.70 -0.31 -9.85
N GLN A 162 11.59 -1.06 -9.68
CA GLN A 162 11.23 -2.17 -10.57
C GLN A 162 10.93 -1.71 -12.00
N LYS A 163 10.42 -0.49 -12.19
CA LYS A 163 10.21 0.14 -13.50
C LYS A 163 11.46 0.85 -14.03
N GLY A 164 12.63 0.71 -13.36
CA GLY A 164 13.91 1.30 -13.79
C GLY A 164 14.08 2.78 -13.48
N LEU A 165 13.23 3.35 -12.60
CA LEU A 165 13.29 4.73 -12.16
C LEU A 165 14.10 4.87 -10.87
N GLN A 166 14.67 6.06 -10.64
CA GLN A 166 15.30 6.36 -9.37
C GLN A 166 14.26 6.45 -8.24
N PRO A 167 14.57 5.95 -7.04
CA PRO A 167 13.70 6.13 -5.89
C PRO A 167 13.63 7.61 -5.49
N LEU A 168 12.51 8.02 -4.93
CA LEU A 168 12.30 9.37 -4.41
C LEU A 168 12.85 9.47 -2.98
N SER A 169 13.43 10.62 -2.66
CA SER A 169 13.82 10.95 -1.28
C SER A 169 12.59 11.36 -0.47
N TYR A 170 12.50 10.92 0.79
CA TYR A 170 11.42 11.33 1.68
C TYR A 170 11.70 12.70 2.31
N SER A 171 10.72 13.59 2.30
CA SER A 171 10.78 14.89 2.96
C SER A 171 9.75 14.98 4.09
N ASN A 172 10.20 15.02 5.33
CA ASN A 172 9.31 15.23 6.49
C ASN A 172 8.54 16.56 6.42
N LYS A 173 9.16 17.61 5.85
CA LYS A 173 8.51 18.91 5.67
C LYS A 173 7.38 18.81 4.65
N LEU A 174 7.61 18.16 3.51
CA LEU A 174 6.59 17.95 2.49
C LEU A 174 5.49 16.98 2.98
N ALA A 175 5.84 15.96 3.76
CA ALA A 175 4.89 15.08 4.42
C ALA A 175 3.98 15.83 5.41
N SER A 176 4.51 16.82 6.11
CA SER A 176 3.69 17.70 6.96
C SER A 176 2.65 18.47 6.14
N THR A 177 3.02 18.98 4.96
CA THR A 177 2.08 19.65 4.04
C THR A 177 1.00 18.67 3.56
N ALA A 178 1.39 17.49 3.14
CA ALA A 178 0.46 16.42 2.71
C ALA A 178 -0.49 16.01 3.85
N ARG A 179 0.03 15.81 5.07
CA ARG A 179 -0.78 15.40 6.23
C ARG A 179 -1.80 16.47 6.61
N LYS A 180 -1.44 17.76 6.56
CA LYS A 180 -2.41 18.85 6.80
C LYS A 180 -3.61 18.75 5.85
N HIS A 181 -3.39 18.38 4.60
CA HIS A 181 -4.47 18.23 3.63
C HIS A 181 -5.30 16.97 3.89
N SER A 182 -4.66 15.83 4.20
CA SER A 182 -5.38 14.60 4.60
C SER A 182 -6.23 14.82 5.86
N THR A 183 -5.70 15.56 6.85
CA THR A 183 -6.45 15.95 8.06
C THR A 183 -7.65 16.84 7.70
N ASP A 184 -7.45 17.86 6.87
CA ASP A 184 -8.52 18.76 6.42
C ASP A 184 -9.64 18.01 5.70
N MET A 185 -9.28 17.08 4.79
CA MET A 185 -10.26 16.22 4.11
C MET A 185 -11.01 15.31 5.08
N ALA A 186 -10.29 14.67 6.01
CA ALA A 186 -10.85 13.70 6.96
C ALA A 186 -11.80 14.36 7.96
N GLU A 187 -11.41 15.51 8.55
CA GLU A 187 -12.21 16.24 9.52
C GLU A 187 -13.45 16.89 8.89
N ASN A 188 -13.32 17.40 7.65
CA ASN A 188 -14.40 18.12 6.97
C ASN A 188 -15.19 17.23 5.99
N GLN A 189 -14.87 15.94 5.90
CA GLN A 189 -15.60 14.92 5.12
C GLN A 189 -15.73 15.29 3.63
N TYR A 190 -14.67 15.77 3.00
CA TYR A 190 -14.58 16.00 1.56
C TYR A 190 -13.37 15.27 0.95
N PHE A 191 -13.34 15.17 -0.36
CA PHE A 191 -12.24 14.54 -1.10
C PHE A 191 -12.02 15.32 -2.40
N ASP A 192 -11.04 16.21 -2.40
CA ASP A 192 -10.70 17.09 -3.51
C ASP A 192 -9.25 17.57 -3.38
N HIS A 193 -8.59 17.83 -4.51
CA HIS A 193 -7.28 18.46 -4.55
C HIS A 193 -7.30 19.91 -4.03
N THR A 194 -8.39 20.64 -4.25
CA THR A 194 -8.58 21.99 -3.73
C THR A 194 -9.16 21.93 -2.32
N ASN A 195 -8.50 22.58 -1.37
CA ASN A 195 -9.00 22.61 0.00
C ASN A 195 -10.18 23.58 0.17
N LEU A 196 -10.84 23.55 1.34
CA LEU A 196 -12.01 24.40 1.62
C LEU A 196 -11.71 25.91 1.64
N LYS A 197 -10.42 26.30 1.64
CA LYS A 197 -9.99 27.70 1.49
C LYS A 197 -9.77 28.10 0.04
N GLY A 198 -9.97 27.18 -0.92
CA GLY A 198 -9.73 27.38 -2.33
C GLY A 198 -8.26 27.24 -2.74
N GLU A 199 -7.40 26.72 -1.87
CA GLU A 199 -5.97 26.53 -2.17
C GLU A 199 -5.75 25.20 -2.91
N SER A 200 -5.07 25.30 -4.07
CA SER A 200 -4.57 24.14 -4.82
C SER A 200 -3.42 23.42 -4.12
N PRO A 201 -3.05 22.20 -4.52
CA PRO A 201 -1.86 21.53 -4.00
C PRO A 201 -0.58 22.38 -4.11
N PHE A 202 -0.42 23.07 -5.23
CA PHE A 202 0.74 23.89 -5.52
C PHE A 202 0.84 25.07 -4.56
N GLU A 203 -0.26 25.76 -4.32
CA GLU A 203 -0.33 26.87 -3.36
C GLU A 203 -0.03 26.39 -1.93
N ARG A 204 -0.52 25.20 -1.53
CA ARG A 204 -0.21 24.63 -0.21
C ARG A 204 1.29 24.31 -0.07
N ILE A 205 1.89 23.72 -1.10
CA ILE A 205 3.32 23.37 -1.14
C ILE A 205 4.18 24.63 -1.07
N GLU A 206 3.85 25.65 -1.86
CA GLU A 206 4.56 26.94 -1.87
C GLU A 206 4.43 27.70 -0.54
N LYS A 207 3.22 27.75 0.02
CA LYS A 207 2.92 28.39 1.29
C LYS A 207 3.70 27.80 2.47
N ASP A 208 3.96 26.49 2.44
CA ASP A 208 4.80 25.80 3.41
C ASP A 208 6.30 25.96 3.10
N GLY A 209 6.66 26.79 2.11
CA GLY A 209 8.03 27.21 1.81
C GLY A 209 8.85 26.15 1.07
N HIS A 210 8.22 25.37 0.21
CA HIS A 210 8.89 24.49 -0.74
C HIS A 210 9.12 25.21 -2.06
N GLN A 211 10.26 24.92 -2.68
CA GLN A 211 10.60 25.37 -4.03
C GLN A 211 10.71 24.15 -4.94
N TYR A 212 10.24 24.25 -6.16
CA TYR A 212 10.25 23.15 -7.12
C TYR A 212 10.20 23.69 -8.57
N GLN A 213 10.59 22.85 -9.52
CA GLN A 213 10.34 23.06 -10.94
C GLN A 213 9.16 22.24 -11.44
N THR A 214 8.93 21.10 -10.78
CA THR A 214 7.82 20.17 -11.06
C THR A 214 7.17 19.81 -9.75
N ALA A 215 5.85 19.82 -9.72
CA ALA A 215 5.07 19.32 -8.58
C ALA A 215 3.86 18.52 -9.07
N ALA A 216 3.43 17.58 -8.25
CA ALA A 216 2.21 16.80 -8.47
C ALA A 216 1.62 16.35 -7.13
N GLU A 217 0.35 15.99 -7.15
CA GLU A 217 -0.34 15.42 -6.00
C GLU A 217 -1.18 14.23 -6.43
N ASN A 218 -1.15 13.17 -5.62
CA ASN A 218 -2.13 12.09 -5.66
C ASN A 218 -2.96 12.09 -4.39
N LEU A 219 -4.22 11.73 -4.52
CA LEU A 219 -5.14 11.52 -3.41
C LEU A 219 -5.76 10.13 -3.49
N ALA A 220 -5.91 9.48 -2.34
CA ALA A 220 -6.69 8.26 -2.20
C ALA A 220 -7.57 8.32 -0.94
N TYR A 221 -8.69 7.60 -0.92
CA TYR A 221 -9.64 7.62 0.16
C TYR A 221 -10.34 6.27 0.33
N GLY A 222 -10.38 5.79 1.56
CA GLY A 222 -11.18 4.64 1.95
C GLY A 222 -10.55 3.27 1.69
N GLN A 223 -9.32 3.20 1.17
CA GLN A 223 -8.58 1.94 1.12
C GLN A 223 -8.18 1.51 2.54
N THR A 224 -8.15 0.22 2.79
CA THR A 224 -7.95 -0.33 4.15
C THR A 224 -6.51 -0.31 4.63
N SER A 225 -5.54 -0.22 3.72
CA SER A 225 -4.10 -0.10 4.01
C SER A 225 -3.35 0.59 2.87
N ALA A 226 -2.08 0.91 3.07
CA ALA A 226 -1.20 1.48 2.05
C ALA A 226 -1.04 0.57 0.84
N ILE A 227 -1.04 -0.76 1.02
CA ILE A 227 -0.98 -1.73 -0.08
C ILE A 227 -2.15 -1.52 -1.05
N PHE A 228 -3.39 -1.45 -0.53
CA PHE A 228 -4.57 -1.25 -1.37
C PHE A 228 -4.61 0.14 -1.99
N ALA A 229 -4.18 1.18 -1.26
CA ALA A 229 -4.09 2.55 -1.79
C ALA A 229 -3.10 2.62 -2.96
N HIS A 230 -1.89 2.08 -2.78
CA HIS A 230 -0.85 2.04 -3.81
C HIS A 230 -1.31 1.34 -5.09
N HIS A 231 -1.90 0.14 -4.98
CA HIS A 231 -2.39 -0.58 -6.17
C HIS A 231 -3.55 0.15 -6.86
N GLY A 232 -4.45 0.80 -6.12
CA GLY A 232 -5.51 1.63 -6.69
C GLY A 232 -4.95 2.86 -7.41
N LEU A 233 -3.96 3.55 -6.83
CA LEU A 233 -3.28 4.67 -7.47
C LEU A 233 -2.53 4.23 -8.74
N MET A 234 -1.86 3.08 -8.71
CA MET A 234 -1.19 2.52 -9.89
C MET A 234 -2.15 2.12 -11.01
N ASN A 235 -3.38 1.74 -10.69
CA ASN A 235 -4.42 1.44 -11.68
C ASN A 235 -5.14 2.67 -12.24
N SER A 236 -4.98 3.83 -11.61
CA SER A 236 -5.49 5.11 -12.12
C SER A 236 -4.44 5.80 -13.00
N SER A 237 -4.74 6.06 -14.26
CA SER A 237 -3.79 6.60 -15.25
C SER A 237 -3.15 7.93 -14.82
N GLY A 238 -3.92 8.81 -14.21
CA GLY A 238 -3.43 10.11 -13.70
C GLY A 238 -2.46 9.95 -12.54
N HIS A 239 -2.83 9.16 -11.53
CA HIS A 239 -2.03 8.91 -10.35
C HIS A 239 -0.75 8.12 -10.70
N ARG A 240 -0.88 7.07 -11.52
CA ARG A 240 0.25 6.30 -12.05
C ARG A 240 1.29 7.19 -12.71
N LYS A 241 0.85 8.16 -13.52
CA LYS A 241 1.74 9.12 -14.18
C LYS A 241 2.57 9.92 -13.18
N ASN A 242 2.00 10.31 -12.05
CA ASN A 242 2.71 11.03 -10.99
C ASN A 242 3.70 10.12 -10.26
N ILE A 243 3.28 8.89 -9.90
CA ILE A 243 4.16 7.88 -9.26
C ILE A 243 5.38 7.57 -10.14
N LEU A 244 5.19 7.42 -11.45
CA LEU A 244 6.24 7.06 -12.40
C LEU A 244 6.89 8.27 -13.08
N ASN A 245 6.65 9.49 -12.60
CA ASN A 245 7.27 10.69 -13.16
C ASN A 245 8.79 10.71 -12.86
N GLU A 246 9.60 10.80 -13.91
CA GLU A 246 11.07 10.86 -13.81
C GLU A 246 11.62 12.22 -13.39
N HIS A 247 10.79 13.28 -13.51
CA HIS A 247 11.17 14.65 -13.17
C HIS A 247 10.98 14.99 -11.68
N VAL A 248 10.26 14.18 -10.93
CA VAL A 248 10.15 14.34 -9.47
C VAL A 248 11.28 13.60 -8.76
N LYS A 249 11.74 14.14 -7.63
CA LYS A 249 12.88 13.62 -6.86
C LYS A 249 12.56 13.41 -5.39
N THR A 250 11.53 14.09 -4.92
CA THR A 250 11.19 14.12 -3.49
C THR A 250 9.70 13.88 -3.32
N ILE A 251 9.35 13.13 -2.29
CA ILE A 251 7.98 12.84 -1.90
C ILE A 251 7.73 13.18 -0.44
N GLY A 252 6.53 13.66 -0.15
CA GLY A 252 5.97 13.73 1.20
C GLY A 252 4.60 13.09 1.20
N ILE A 253 4.39 12.14 2.10
CA ILE A 253 3.13 11.40 2.24
C ILE A 253 2.48 11.78 3.55
N GLY A 254 1.20 12.05 3.51
CA GLY A 254 0.38 12.33 4.68
C GLY A 254 -0.87 11.46 4.70
N VAL A 255 -1.15 10.87 5.85
CA VAL A 255 -2.34 10.05 6.08
C VAL A 255 -3.10 10.61 7.27
N ASP A 256 -4.43 10.63 7.21
CA ASP A 256 -5.29 10.84 8.37
C ASP A 256 -6.59 10.04 8.24
N PHE A 257 -7.36 9.96 9.30
CA PHE A 257 -8.54 9.12 9.39
C PHE A 257 -9.76 9.94 9.81
N ASN A 258 -10.89 9.68 9.17
CA ASN A 258 -12.15 10.29 9.61
C ASN A 258 -12.76 9.54 10.82
N GLU A 259 -13.90 10.03 11.31
CA GLU A 259 -14.63 9.43 12.43
C GLU A 259 -15.07 7.97 12.19
N ARG A 260 -15.15 7.54 10.94
CA ARG A 260 -15.45 6.15 10.54
C ARG A 260 -14.19 5.29 10.37
N HIS A 261 -13.03 5.81 10.80
CA HIS A 261 -11.70 5.20 10.65
C HIS A 261 -11.23 5.01 9.20
N GLN A 262 -11.88 5.67 8.24
CA GLN A 262 -11.51 5.59 6.82
C GLN A 262 -10.27 6.46 6.59
N PRO A 263 -9.19 5.89 5.99
CA PRO A 263 -7.98 6.65 5.70
C PRO A 263 -8.18 7.61 4.52
N TYR A 264 -7.56 8.77 4.63
CA TYR A 264 -7.32 9.74 3.57
C TYR A 264 -5.83 9.85 3.33
N TRP A 265 -5.41 9.76 2.09
CA TRP A 265 -4.03 9.73 1.64
C TRP A 265 -3.74 10.95 0.78
N THR A 266 -2.62 11.59 1.03
CA THR A 266 -2.07 12.66 0.17
C THR A 266 -0.61 12.34 -0.10
N GLU A 267 -0.25 12.18 -1.36
CA GLU A 267 1.13 12.08 -1.83
C GLU A 267 1.49 13.38 -2.56
N ASN A 268 2.40 14.16 -2.00
CA ASN A 268 2.96 15.36 -2.64
C ASN A 268 4.32 15.07 -3.24
N TYR A 269 4.50 15.40 -4.50
CA TYR A 269 5.73 15.18 -5.26
C TYR A 269 6.33 16.51 -5.68
N ILE A 270 7.65 16.65 -5.58
CA ILE A 270 8.41 17.81 -6.10
C ILE A 270 9.71 17.37 -6.77
N GLY A 271 10.17 18.17 -7.77
CA GLY A 271 11.42 17.99 -8.50
C GLY A 271 12.05 19.27 -8.98
#